data_75f62ced4b6661a1044cd9f43c49b66c
#
_entry.id   75f62ced4b6661a1044cd9f43c49b66c
#
_cell.length_a   1.000
_cell.length_b   1.000
_cell.length_c   1.000
_cell.angle_alpha   90.00
_cell.angle_beta   90.00
_cell.angle_gamma   90.00
#
_symmetry.space_group_name_H-M   'P 1'
#
loop_
_entity.id
_entity.type
_entity.pdbx_description
1 polymer ?
#
loop_
_entity_poly.entity_id
_entity_poly.type
_entity_poly.pdbx_seq_one_letter_code
_entity_poly.pdbx_strand_id
1 'polypeptide(L)'
;GRTVGHLMIDAEVLKFSGADFGDDLALLRVRKKGFITKSVVFDGDELPHLGTPFWLVGSLLGQIGSNSMTAGICSQHGRLLGKKIYDQTDATTFPGSSGGGVYRAANGSYVGMLVRGAGEGFSLYVPVRRMREWAKRVGVLWALDHKIKLPTEAELKALPIDDPTGSKTGGKPDMKK
;
A
#
# COMPACT_ATOMS: atom_id res chain seq x y z
N GLY A 1 17.25 -10.39 18.73
CA GLY A 1 17.98 -10.35 17.47
C GLY A 1 18.82 -9.08 17.39
N ARG A 2 20.04 -9.18 16.87
CA ARG A 2 20.87 -7.98 16.62
C ARG A 2 20.52 -7.45 15.22
N THR A 3 20.25 -6.16 15.08
CA THR A 3 20.22 -5.50 13.78
C THR A 3 21.63 -5.55 13.21
N VAL A 4 21.83 -6.28 12.12
CA VAL A 4 23.14 -6.45 11.48
C VAL A 4 23.42 -5.42 10.38
N GLY A 5 22.53 -4.45 10.18
CA GLY A 5 22.65 -3.38 9.20
C GLY A 5 21.40 -3.17 8.37
N HIS A 6 21.46 -2.19 7.46
CA HIS A 6 20.42 -1.90 6.48
C HIS A 6 20.88 -2.33 5.10
N LEU A 7 20.03 -3.01 4.36
CA LEU A 7 20.26 -3.32 2.96
C LEU A 7 19.52 -2.29 2.10
N MET A 8 20.28 -1.49 1.36
CA MET A 8 19.72 -0.59 0.35
C MET A 8 19.63 -1.31 -0.99
N ILE A 9 18.48 -1.27 -1.61
CA ILE A 9 18.21 -1.93 -2.89
C ILE A 9 17.44 -0.96 -3.77
N ASP A 10 17.88 -0.83 -5.02
CA ASP A 10 17.19 -0.03 -6.01
C ASP A 10 15.84 -0.65 -6.37
N ALA A 11 14.83 0.18 -6.42
CA ALA A 11 13.49 -0.20 -6.85
C ALA A 11 13.07 0.61 -8.09
N GLU A 12 12.53 -0.09 -9.07
CA GLU A 12 11.98 0.49 -10.30
C GLU A 12 10.47 0.71 -10.12
N VAL A 13 9.98 1.91 -10.42
CA VAL A 13 8.54 2.18 -10.44
C VAL A 13 7.96 1.61 -11.73
N LEU A 14 7.08 0.60 -11.62
CA LEU A 14 6.38 0.00 -12.75
C LEU A 14 5.06 0.69 -13.05
N LYS A 15 4.36 1.15 -12.00
CA LYS A 15 3.09 1.84 -12.13
C LYS A 15 2.89 2.79 -10.96
N PHE A 16 2.31 3.94 -11.24
CA PHE A 16 2.08 4.98 -10.23
C PHE A 16 0.71 5.63 -10.41
N SER A 17 0.03 5.88 -9.32
CA SER A 17 -1.24 6.62 -9.24
C SER A 17 -1.16 7.61 -8.08
N GLY A 18 -1.18 8.90 -8.37
CA GLY A 18 -0.97 9.96 -7.39
C GLY A 18 -2.04 10.03 -6.29
N ALA A 19 -1.67 10.60 -5.14
CA ALA A 19 -2.52 10.69 -3.96
C ALA A 19 -3.69 11.67 -4.14
N ASP A 20 -3.48 12.78 -4.86
CA ASP A 20 -4.47 13.86 -4.94
C ASP A 20 -5.67 13.51 -5.83
N PHE A 21 -5.41 12.91 -6.99
CA PHE A 21 -6.46 12.62 -7.99
C PHE A 21 -6.55 11.14 -8.32
N GLY A 22 -5.54 10.35 -7.99
CA GLY A 22 -5.42 8.93 -8.28
C GLY A 22 -5.81 8.02 -7.12
N ASP A 23 -5.26 6.82 -7.13
CA ASP A 23 -5.55 5.78 -6.14
C ASP A 23 -4.58 5.74 -4.96
N ASP A 24 -3.57 6.63 -4.96
CA ASP A 24 -2.53 6.69 -3.92
C ASP A 24 -1.78 5.34 -3.79
N LEU A 25 -1.38 4.81 -4.94
CA LEU A 25 -0.75 3.50 -5.06
C LEU A 25 0.46 3.56 -6.00
N ALA A 26 1.47 2.77 -5.68
CA ALA A 26 2.59 2.52 -6.57
C ALA A 26 2.95 1.04 -6.58
N LEU A 27 3.24 0.49 -7.77
CA LEU A 27 3.83 -0.82 -7.94
C LEU A 27 5.31 -0.66 -8.21
N LEU A 28 6.13 -1.24 -7.34
CA LEU A 28 7.59 -1.22 -7.42
C LEU A 28 8.12 -2.60 -7.77
N ARG A 29 9.23 -2.65 -8.53
CA ARG A 29 9.96 -3.87 -8.80
C ARG A 29 11.39 -3.77 -8.27
N VAL A 30 11.81 -4.81 -7.58
CA VAL A 30 13.21 -5.01 -7.17
C VAL A 30 13.80 -6.15 -8.01
N ARG A 31 14.95 -5.89 -8.65
CA ARG A 31 15.60 -6.86 -9.52
C ARG A 31 16.57 -7.80 -8.80
N LYS A 32 16.89 -7.53 -7.54
CA LYS A 32 17.79 -8.36 -6.75
C LYS A 32 17.13 -9.68 -6.38
N LYS A 33 17.72 -10.78 -6.81
CA LYS A 33 17.25 -12.14 -6.47
C LYS A 33 17.65 -12.52 -5.04
N GLY A 34 16.84 -13.37 -4.39
CA GLY A 34 17.20 -14.05 -3.15
C GLY A 34 17.21 -13.18 -1.88
N PHE A 35 16.70 -11.94 -1.91
CA PHE A 35 16.62 -11.08 -0.72
C PHE A 35 15.29 -11.22 0.03
N ILE A 36 14.24 -11.68 -0.63
CA ILE A 36 12.94 -12.00 -0.04
C ILE A 36 12.76 -13.52 -0.06
N THR A 37 12.48 -14.08 1.10
CA THR A 37 12.22 -15.52 1.27
C THR A 37 10.74 -15.86 1.36
N LYS A 38 9.92 -14.89 1.74
CA LYS A 38 8.45 -15.02 1.86
C LYS A 38 7.77 -13.77 1.35
N SER A 39 6.66 -13.94 0.65
CA SER A 39 5.75 -12.88 0.26
C SER A 39 4.52 -12.84 1.17
N VAL A 40 3.87 -11.69 1.22
CA VAL A 40 2.57 -11.57 1.89
C VAL A 40 1.50 -12.33 1.11
N VAL A 41 0.50 -12.83 1.83
CA VAL A 41 -0.74 -13.34 1.24
C VAL A 41 -1.77 -12.23 1.35
N PHE A 42 -2.32 -11.80 0.21
CA PHE A 42 -3.41 -10.83 0.22
C PHE A 42 -4.68 -11.44 0.80
N ASP A 43 -5.38 -10.65 1.62
CA ASP A 43 -6.65 -11.06 2.18
C ASP A 43 -7.68 -11.38 1.09
N GLY A 44 -8.65 -12.21 1.44
CA GLY A 44 -9.75 -12.58 0.54
C GLY A 44 -10.68 -11.41 0.22
N ASP A 45 -11.78 -11.70 -0.49
CA ASP A 45 -12.77 -10.68 -0.84
C ASP A 45 -13.77 -10.41 0.30
N GLU A 46 -13.78 -11.26 1.33
CA GLU A 46 -14.63 -11.10 2.50
C GLU A 46 -14.09 -9.96 3.39
N LEU A 47 -14.99 -9.00 3.69
CA LEU A 47 -14.63 -7.89 4.57
C LEU A 47 -14.35 -8.39 5.99
N PRO A 48 -13.28 -7.91 6.64
CA PRO A 48 -13.05 -8.16 8.06
C PRO A 48 -14.25 -7.66 8.89
N HIS A 49 -14.71 -8.41 9.86
CA HIS A 49 -15.71 -7.87 10.79
C HIS A 49 -15.15 -6.67 11.56
N LEU A 50 -16.02 -5.72 11.93
CA LEU A 50 -15.62 -4.65 12.85
C LEU A 50 -15.14 -5.27 14.17
N GLY A 51 -14.07 -4.73 14.73
CA GLY A 51 -13.41 -5.29 15.91
C GLY A 51 -12.38 -6.39 15.59
N THR A 52 -12.24 -6.84 14.33
CA THR A 52 -11.19 -7.81 13.96
C THR A 52 -9.81 -7.25 14.30
N PRO A 53 -8.96 -7.97 15.06
CA PRO A 53 -7.62 -7.50 15.42
C PRO A 53 -6.69 -7.39 14.21
N PHE A 54 -5.96 -6.27 14.14
CA PHE A 54 -4.99 -5.97 13.11
C PHE A 54 -3.61 -5.66 13.69
N TRP A 55 -2.58 -5.96 12.89
CA TRP A 55 -1.24 -5.41 13.03
C TRP A 55 -1.00 -4.39 11.93
N LEU A 56 -0.42 -3.25 12.31
CA LEU A 56 0.17 -2.30 11.37
C LEU A 56 1.69 -2.43 11.45
N VAL A 57 2.34 -2.62 10.31
CA VAL A 57 3.80 -2.66 10.20
C VAL A 57 4.26 -1.53 9.30
N GLY A 58 5.12 -0.66 9.83
CA GLY A 58 5.57 0.53 9.11
C GLY A 58 6.83 1.15 9.72
N SER A 59 7.15 2.34 9.27
CA SER A 59 8.32 3.11 9.73
C SER A 59 7.87 4.36 10.48
N LEU A 60 7.49 4.19 11.76
CA LEU A 60 7.09 5.28 12.62
C LEU A 60 8.25 6.26 12.77
N LEU A 61 8.04 7.54 12.46
CA LEU A 61 9.07 8.57 12.49
C LEU A 61 10.28 8.26 11.59
N GLY A 62 10.05 7.58 10.47
CA GLY A 62 11.08 7.24 9.51
C GLY A 62 12.07 6.18 10.01
N GLN A 63 13.37 6.46 9.92
CA GLN A 63 14.41 5.48 10.30
C GLN A 63 14.41 5.11 11.79
N ILE A 64 14.03 6.02 12.67
CA ILE A 64 14.04 5.80 14.12
C ILE A 64 13.09 4.66 14.51
N GLY A 65 11.91 4.63 13.91
CA GLY A 65 10.89 3.62 14.15
C GLY A 65 10.72 2.65 12.97
N SER A 66 11.75 2.41 12.18
CA SER A 66 11.65 1.49 11.05
C SER A 66 11.31 0.07 11.50
N ASN A 67 10.43 -0.61 10.75
CA ASN A 67 9.91 -1.95 11.09
C ASN A 67 9.18 -2.01 12.45
N SER A 68 8.60 -0.90 12.88
CA SER A 68 7.73 -0.91 14.06
C SER A 68 6.40 -1.60 13.75
N MET A 69 5.87 -2.28 14.75
CA MET A 69 4.57 -2.91 14.69
C MET A 69 3.67 -2.34 15.78
N THR A 70 2.47 -1.91 15.40
CA THR A 70 1.42 -1.46 16.31
C THR A 70 0.18 -2.32 16.18
N ALA A 71 -0.63 -2.39 17.22
CA ALA A 71 -1.88 -3.15 17.24
C ALA A 71 -3.08 -2.21 17.14
N GLY A 72 -4.15 -2.72 16.55
CA GLY A 72 -5.45 -2.09 16.47
C GLY A 72 -6.51 -3.05 15.98
N ILE A 73 -7.67 -2.51 15.64
CA ILE A 73 -8.78 -3.28 15.11
C ILE A 73 -9.29 -2.71 13.79
N CYS A 74 -10.10 -3.48 13.10
CA CYS A 74 -10.95 -2.97 12.02
C CYS A 74 -12.03 -2.07 12.64
N SER A 75 -11.90 -0.75 12.47
CA SER A 75 -12.81 0.22 13.09
C SER A 75 -14.00 0.57 12.20
N GLN A 76 -13.82 0.63 10.87
CA GLN A 76 -14.88 0.92 9.92
C GLN A 76 -14.46 0.57 8.50
N HIS A 77 -15.47 0.33 7.64
CA HIS A 77 -15.32 0.15 6.21
C HIS A 77 -15.94 1.30 5.42
N GLY A 78 -15.44 1.52 4.21
CA GLY A 78 -16.10 2.37 3.23
C GLY A 78 -16.11 3.85 3.57
N ARG A 79 -15.12 4.36 4.30
CA ARG A 79 -14.96 5.80 4.51
C ARG A 79 -14.71 6.49 3.17
N LEU A 80 -15.60 7.37 2.78
CA LEU A 80 -15.47 8.14 1.55
C LEU A 80 -14.67 9.42 1.83
N LEU A 81 -13.51 9.54 1.18
CA LEU A 81 -12.72 10.77 1.20
C LEU A 81 -12.52 11.21 -0.25
N GLY A 82 -13.14 12.35 -0.60
CA GLY A 82 -13.31 12.71 -2.00
C GLY A 82 -14.17 11.68 -2.74
N LYS A 83 -13.61 11.07 -3.79
CA LYS A 83 -14.27 10.01 -4.58
C LYS A 83 -13.70 8.61 -4.29
N LYS A 84 -12.87 8.47 -3.27
CA LYS A 84 -12.15 7.22 -2.98
C LYS A 84 -12.61 6.61 -1.66
N ILE A 85 -12.69 5.29 -1.65
CA ILE A 85 -13.08 4.51 -0.49
C ILE A 85 -11.82 4.08 0.27
N TYR A 86 -11.84 4.28 1.58
CA TYR A 86 -10.84 3.83 2.53
C TYR A 86 -11.49 3.00 3.63
N ASP A 87 -10.73 2.09 4.22
CA ASP A 87 -11.13 1.46 5.47
C ASP A 87 -10.34 2.06 6.62
N GLN A 88 -10.86 1.92 7.83
CA GLN A 88 -10.33 2.53 9.04
C GLN A 88 -9.83 1.48 10.02
N THR A 89 -8.71 1.78 10.64
CA THR A 89 -8.18 1.10 11.84
C THR A 89 -7.85 2.14 12.91
N ASP A 90 -7.86 1.74 14.16
CA ASP A 90 -7.42 2.54 15.31
C ASP A 90 -5.95 2.27 15.67
N ALA A 91 -5.24 1.43 14.92
CA ALA A 91 -3.82 1.20 15.13
C ALA A 91 -3.05 2.52 15.13
N THR A 92 -2.17 2.67 16.11
CA THR A 92 -1.35 3.89 16.27
C THR A 92 -0.47 4.12 15.05
N THR A 93 -0.51 5.34 14.52
CA THR A 93 0.27 5.78 13.36
C THR A 93 0.98 7.09 13.64
N PHE A 94 2.13 7.27 12.99
CA PHE A 94 2.91 8.52 13.02
C PHE A 94 3.36 8.88 11.60
N PRO A 95 3.82 10.12 11.37
CA PRO A 95 4.50 10.48 10.13
C PRO A 95 5.60 9.46 9.79
N GLY A 96 5.63 8.99 8.55
CA GLY A 96 6.50 7.91 8.10
C GLY A 96 5.83 6.54 8.05
N SER A 97 4.66 6.35 8.68
CA SER A 97 3.91 5.08 8.61
C SER A 97 3.19 4.88 7.28
N SER A 98 3.00 5.92 6.47
CA SER A 98 2.38 5.84 5.15
C SER A 98 3.12 4.87 4.25
N GLY A 99 2.39 3.99 3.55
CA GLY A 99 2.93 2.87 2.80
C GLY A 99 3.10 1.60 3.63
N GLY A 100 2.95 1.67 4.95
CA GLY A 100 2.98 0.51 5.85
C GLY A 100 1.82 -0.44 5.61
N GLY A 101 2.05 -1.73 5.89
CA GLY A 101 1.05 -2.77 5.70
C GLY A 101 0.14 -2.96 6.90
N VAL A 102 -1.15 -3.16 6.65
CA VAL A 102 -2.14 -3.57 7.64
C VAL A 102 -2.43 -5.06 7.43
N TYR A 103 -2.39 -5.84 8.51
CA TYR A 103 -2.48 -7.30 8.46
C TYR A 103 -3.51 -7.81 9.46
N ARG A 104 -4.23 -8.89 9.13
CA ARG A 104 -5.02 -9.63 10.13
C ARG A 104 -4.09 -10.23 11.17
N ALA A 105 -4.38 -10.01 12.44
CA ALA A 105 -3.57 -10.59 13.53
C ALA A 105 -3.65 -12.12 13.57
N ALA A 106 -4.78 -12.70 13.18
CA ALA A 106 -5.02 -14.13 13.26
C ALA A 106 -4.17 -14.98 12.30
N ASN A 107 -3.86 -14.47 11.09
CA ASN A 107 -3.21 -15.27 10.04
C ASN A 107 -2.13 -14.52 9.25
N GLY A 108 -1.92 -13.23 9.53
CA GLY A 108 -0.93 -12.40 8.85
C GLY A 108 -1.30 -12.03 7.41
N SER A 109 -2.56 -12.25 6.97
CA SER A 109 -2.97 -11.81 5.64
C SER A 109 -2.99 -10.29 5.53
N TYR A 110 -2.56 -9.79 4.38
CA TYR A 110 -2.47 -8.36 4.09
C TYR A 110 -3.83 -7.80 3.71
N VAL A 111 -4.37 -6.87 4.50
CA VAL A 111 -5.69 -6.29 4.28
C VAL A 111 -5.66 -4.93 3.60
N GLY A 112 -4.51 -4.23 3.64
CA GLY A 112 -4.38 -2.94 2.97
C GLY A 112 -3.13 -2.18 3.33
N MET A 113 -2.97 -1.02 2.70
CA MET A 113 -1.83 -0.11 2.86
C MET A 113 -2.28 1.17 3.58
N LEU A 114 -1.61 1.50 4.67
CA LEU A 114 -1.83 2.75 5.38
C LEU A 114 -1.45 3.93 4.51
N VAL A 115 -2.28 4.95 4.48
CA VAL A 115 -2.02 6.16 3.69
C VAL A 115 -2.25 7.45 4.47
N ARG A 116 -3.16 7.46 5.44
CA ARG A 116 -3.52 8.68 6.16
C ARG A 116 -3.84 8.40 7.63
N GLY A 117 -3.51 9.35 8.50
CA GLY A 117 -3.96 9.40 9.88
C GLY A 117 -4.52 10.79 10.18
N ALA A 118 -5.53 10.88 11.02
CA ALA A 118 -6.14 12.14 11.44
C ALA A 118 -6.14 12.28 12.99
N GLY A 119 -5.11 11.73 13.63
CA GLY A 119 -4.97 11.69 15.07
C GLY A 119 -5.08 10.29 15.65
N GLU A 120 -5.09 10.20 16.98
CA GLU A 120 -5.17 8.92 17.68
C GLU A 120 -6.48 8.18 17.36
N GLY A 121 -6.37 6.89 17.11
CA GLY A 121 -7.53 6.03 16.85
C GLY A 121 -8.19 6.23 15.47
N PHE A 122 -7.64 7.08 14.60
CA PHE A 122 -8.19 7.31 13.28
C PHE A 122 -7.14 7.22 12.18
N SER A 123 -6.98 6.03 11.65
CA SER A 123 -6.03 5.72 10.58
C SER A 123 -6.75 5.10 9.38
N LEU A 124 -6.51 5.63 8.20
CA LEU A 124 -7.13 5.18 6.96
C LEU A 124 -6.14 4.39 6.11
N TYR A 125 -6.61 3.28 5.56
CA TYR A 125 -5.83 2.47 4.65
C TYR A 125 -6.57 2.21 3.32
N VAL A 126 -5.81 2.03 2.26
CA VAL A 126 -6.31 1.55 0.96
C VAL A 126 -6.53 0.05 1.10
N PRO A 127 -7.79 -0.45 1.06
CA PRO A 127 -8.05 -1.87 1.22
C PRO A 127 -7.64 -2.67 -0.02
N VAL A 128 -7.34 -3.97 0.17
CA VAL A 128 -6.91 -4.88 -0.92
C VAL A 128 -7.92 -4.90 -2.07
N ARG A 129 -9.23 -4.86 -1.82
CA ARG A 129 -10.24 -4.82 -2.88
C ARG A 129 -10.05 -3.63 -3.82
N ARG A 130 -9.76 -2.44 -3.28
CA ARG A 130 -9.48 -1.24 -4.09
C ARG A 130 -8.13 -1.36 -4.83
N MET A 131 -7.13 -2.00 -4.22
CA MET A 131 -5.87 -2.29 -4.90
C MET A 131 -6.09 -3.21 -6.10
N ARG A 132 -6.94 -4.24 -5.96
CA ARG A 132 -7.29 -5.15 -7.07
C ARG A 132 -8.04 -4.43 -8.19
N GLU A 133 -9.00 -3.56 -7.87
CA GLU A 133 -9.72 -2.74 -8.84
C GLU A 133 -8.75 -1.83 -9.62
N TRP A 134 -7.87 -1.14 -8.92
CA TRP A 134 -6.82 -0.34 -9.54
C TRP A 134 -5.91 -1.19 -10.43
N ALA A 135 -5.38 -2.28 -9.91
CA ALA A 135 -4.46 -3.15 -10.63
C ALA A 135 -5.10 -3.76 -11.90
N LYS A 136 -6.39 -4.13 -11.83
CA LYS A 136 -7.16 -4.58 -12.99
C LYS A 136 -7.28 -3.47 -14.04
N ARG A 137 -7.64 -2.26 -13.62
CA ARG A 137 -7.83 -1.10 -14.50
C ARG A 137 -6.54 -0.70 -15.23
N VAL A 138 -5.39 -0.76 -14.56
CA VAL A 138 -4.09 -0.34 -15.11
C VAL A 138 -3.23 -1.49 -15.64
N GLY A 139 -3.78 -2.71 -15.70
CA GLY A 139 -3.12 -3.86 -16.32
C GLY A 139 -2.02 -4.52 -15.50
N VAL A 140 -2.02 -4.35 -14.17
CA VAL A 140 -1.00 -4.94 -13.29
C VAL A 140 -1.57 -5.95 -12.27
N LEU A 141 -2.75 -6.53 -12.53
CA LEU A 141 -3.39 -7.47 -11.61
C LEU A 141 -2.53 -8.72 -11.33
N TRP A 142 -1.66 -9.09 -12.25
CA TRP A 142 -0.67 -10.17 -12.09
C TRP A 142 0.25 -9.97 -10.88
N ALA A 143 0.43 -8.73 -10.39
CA ALA A 143 1.22 -8.44 -9.19
C ALA A 143 0.48 -8.80 -7.89
N LEU A 144 -0.83 -8.92 -7.93
CA LEU A 144 -1.69 -9.22 -6.78
C LEU A 144 -2.33 -10.61 -6.84
N ASP A 145 -2.24 -11.29 -7.97
CA ASP A 145 -2.83 -12.62 -8.19
C ASP A 145 -1.82 -13.55 -8.87
N HIS A 146 -1.32 -14.51 -8.10
CA HIS A 146 -0.33 -15.50 -8.57
C HIS A 146 -0.85 -16.46 -9.65
N LYS A 147 -2.16 -16.50 -9.89
CA LYS A 147 -2.77 -17.30 -10.97
C LYS A 147 -2.62 -16.63 -12.33
N ILE A 148 -2.33 -15.34 -12.36
CA ILE A 148 -2.12 -14.59 -13.59
C ILE A 148 -0.65 -14.69 -13.99
N LYS A 149 -0.42 -15.03 -15.26
CA LYS A 149 0.94 -15.14 -15.81
C LYS A 149 1.68 -13.81 -15.68
N LEU A 150 2.92 -13.88 -15.23
CA LEU A 150 3.81 -12.72 -15.20
C LEU A 150 4.08 -12.22 -16.63
N PRO A 151 4.05 -10.90 -16.88
CA PRO A 151 4.41 -10.33 -18.15
C PRO A 151 5.89 -10.54 -18.47
N THR A 152 6.21 -10.55 -19.73
CA THR A 152 7.58 -10.56 -20.24
C THR A 152 8.28 -9.23 -19.94
N GLU A 153 9.60 -9.22 -20.01
CA GLU A 153 10.39 -8.00 -19.83
C GLU A 153 10.04 -6.90 -20.85
N ALA A 154 9.68 -7.29 -22.07
CA ALA A 154 9.26 -6.37 -23.13
C ALA A 154 7.90 -5.72 -22.79
N GLU A 155 6.94 -6.52 -22.32
CA GLU A 155 5.63 -6.03 -21.89
C GLU A 155 5.75 -5.09 -20.68
N LEU A 156 6.62 -5.41 -19.70
CA LEU A 156 6.87 -4.53 -18.56
C LEU A 156 7.47 -3.19 -18.97
N LYS A 157 8.40 -3.17 -19.94
CA LYS A 157 8.99 -1.94 -20.46
C LYS A 157 8.01 -1.09 -21.26
N ALA A 158 7.02 -1.71 -21.88
CA ALA A 158 5.98 -1.03 -22.64
C ALA A 158 4.84 -0.50 -21.77
N LEU A 159 4.78 -0.90 -20.49
CA LEU A 159 3.74 -0.46 -19.57
C LEU A 159 3.91 1.04 -19.26
N PRO A 160 2.90 1.89 -19.52
CA PRO A 160 2.94 3.28 -19.09
C PRO A 160 3.06 3.38 -17.57
N ILE A 161 3.99 4.19 -17.05
CA ILE A 161 4.22 4.33 -15.61
C ILE A 161 3.05 5.05 -14.96
N ASP A 162 2.57 6.14 -15.55
CA ASP A 162 1.50 6.94 -15.00
C ASP A 162 0.12 6.29 -15.18
N ASP A 163 -0.73 6.44 -14.18
CA ASP A 163 -2.16 6.12 -14.29
C ASP A 163 -2.89 7.31 -14.92
N PRO A 164 -3.43 7.17 -16.14
CA PRO A 164 -4.09 8.28 -16.82
C PRO A 164 -5.33 8.80 -16.10
N THR A 165 -5.92 8.03 -15.21
CA THR A 165 -7.07 8.47 -14.39
C THR A 165 -6.65 9.29 -13.18
N GLY A 166 -5.39 9.25 -12.78
CA GLY A 166 -4.82 9.98 -11.66
C GLY A 166 -4.00 11.20 -12.06
N SER A 167 -3.72 11.37 -13.35
CA SER A 167 -2.96 12.52 -13.87
C SER A 167 -3.90 13.59 -14.40
N LYS A 168 -4.00 14.73 -13.74
CA LYS A 168 -4.36 15.96 -14.45
C LYS A 168 -3.16 16.35 -15.30
N THR A 169 -3.25 16.13 -16.60
CA THR A 169 -2.34 16.72 -17.56
C THR A 169 -2.39 18.25 -17.38
N GLY A 170 -1.26 18.83 -16.95
CA GLY A 170 -0.99 20.24 -17.05
C GLY A 170 -1.46 21.10 -15.86
N GLY A 171 -0.57 21.29 -14.93
CA GLY A 171 -0.58 22.33 -13.93
C GLY A 171 0.59 22.12 -12.97
N LYS A 172 1.72 22.80 -13.20
CA LYS A 172 2.72 22.98 -12.15
C LYS A 172 2.00 23.52 -10.92
N PRO A 173 2.19 22.94 -9.72
CA PRO A 173 1.69 23.60 -8.53
C PRO A 173 2.42 24.94 -8.42
N ASP A 174 1.67 26.03 -8.44
CA ASP A 174 2.15 27.35 -8.05
C ASP A 174 2.58 27.25 -6.58
N MET A 175 3.88 27.09 -6.36
CA MET A 175 4.48 27.35 -5.06
C MET A 175 4.50 28.85 -4.87
N LYS A 176 3.41 29.43 -4.39
CA LYS A 176 3.42 30.75 -3.78
C LYS A 176 3.59 30.56 -2.27
N LYS A 177 4.62 31.25 -1.81
CA LYS A 177 5.19 31.44 -0.48
C LYS A 177 4.19 31.52 0.67
#